data_25f016ad69ca42c1b9cdae8d76bb1a59
#
_entry.id   25f016ad69ca42c1b9cdae8d76bb1a59
#
_cell.length_a   1.000
_cell.length_b   1.000
_cell.length_c   1.000
_cell.angle_alpha   90.00
_cell.angle_beta   90.00
_cell.angle_gamma   90.00
#
_symmetry.space_group_name_H-M   'P 1'
#
loop_
_entity.id
_entity.type
_entity.pdbx_description
1 polymer ?
#
loop_
_entity_poly.entity_id
_entity_poly.type
_entity_poly.pdbx_seq_one_letter_code
_entity_poly.pdbx_strand_id
1 'polypeptide(L)'
;MSNDNSGRGGGLFVAGGLLFVMAVVLAIGAQYYLGRGSDPASGPANPPGGATAAPAVAAPVTAFVGGEKMSFLKDPRVVTILKDRYGITVEAAKAGSLEMVQTAMPGKDVLWPSTAAAVDLFAAHGGTWVAKENLFSSPLVVDSFDTVAAGLQTAGMVSERGGTRYLDMGRLVAAMEAGKTWKDLGMTSTTRVKVFCTDPVKSSSGLMFAGLLVNVLNHNEPPDEAAVESLLPSLKAYFARLGNMDASSADLFAKFLSMGAGAYPLVVAYENQLVEFVDANPQYRDDIKAHVVVLYPEPTIWSEHPMLALTANGKRLLDALQEDAELKKLGTEAHGFRSTLSGVTGTFAAIDATVPMPSEAVTARILGALSAP
;
A
#
# COMPACT_ATOMS: atom_id res chain seq x y z
N MET A 1 -52.34 -26.12 -17.34
CA MET A 1 -51.05 -26.28 -18.02
C MET A 1 -50.20 -25.07 -17.64
N SER A 2 -49.41 -25.28 -16.64
CA SER A 2 -48.51 -24.30 -16.04
C SER A 2 -47.12 -24.56 -16.63
N ASN A 3 -46.49 -23.55 -17.17
CA ASN A 3 -45.13 -23.65 -17.65
C ASN A 3 -44.24 -22.79 -16.72
N ASP A 4 -43.56 -23.49 -15.88
CA ASP A 4 -42.51 -23.00 -14.98
C ASP A 4 -41.26 -22.75 -15.83
N ASN A 5 -40.75 -21.53 -15.80
CA ASN A 5 -39.50 -21.17 -16.43
C ASN A 5 -38.64 -20.33 -15.44
N SER A 6 -38.23 -20.96 -14.35
CA SER A 6 -37.26 -20.43 -13.41
C SER A 6 -35.98 -21.28 -13.49
N GLY A 7 -34.90 -20.71 -14.02
CA GLY A 7 -33.61 -21.34 -13.89
C GLY A 7 -32.63 -21.14 -15.04
N ARG A 8 -32.21 -19.91 -15.30
CA ARG A 8 -31.02 -19.65 -16.14
C ARG A 8 -30.38 -18.29 -15.82
N GLY A 9 -30.02 -18.04 -14.58
CA GLY A 9 -29.30 -16.81 -14.20
C GLY A 9 -27.98 -17.04 -13.47
N GLY A 10 -27.76 -18.25 -12.92
CA GLY A 10 -26.61 -18.50 -12.06
C GLY A 10 -25.31 -18.91 -12.75
N GLY A 11 -25.38 -19.38 -13.98
CA GLY A 11 -24.20 -19.95 -14.66
C GLY A 11 -23.30 -18.91 -15.35
N LEU A 12 -23.84 -17.77 -15.76
CA LEU A 12 -23.06 -16.75 -16.46
C LEU A 12 -22.17 -15.93 -15.52
N PHE A 13 -22.62 -15.71 -14.28
CA PHE A 13 -21.84 -14.93 -13.28
C PHE A 13 -20.63 -15.70 -12.74
N VAL A 14 -20.73 -17.02 -12.62
CA VAL A 14 -19.60 -17.86 -12.18
C VAL A 14 -18.54 -17.96 -13.28
N ALA A 15 -18.93 -18.03 -14.55
CA ALA A 15 -18.01 -18.10 -15.68
C ALA A 15 -17.27 -16.75 -15.90
N GLY A 16 -17.93 -15.60 -15.74
CA GLY A 16 -17.32 -14.28 -15.84
C GLY A 16 -16.28 -14.04 -14.75
N GLY A 17 -16.59 -14.39 -13.49
CA GLY A 17 -15.65 -14.29 -12.38
C GLY A 17 -14.41 -15.17 -12.54
N LEU A 18 -14.57 -16.38 -13.07
CA LEU A 18 -13.43 -17.30 -13.29
C LEU A 18 -12.52 -16.81 -14.42
N LEU A 19 -13.07 -16.23 -15.49
CA LEU A 19 -12.30 -15.64 -16.59
C LEU A 19 -11.55 -14.38 -16.14
N PHE A 20 -12.16 -13.56 -15.29
CA PHE A 20 -11.52 -12.40 -14.68
C PHE A 20 -10.32 -12.80 -13.81
N VAL A 21 -10.50 -13.77 -12.93
CA VAL A 21 -9.43 -14.29 -12.06
C VAL A 21 -8.27 -14.85 -12.90
N MET A 22 -8.55 -15.63 -13.96
CA MET A 22 -7.50 -16.13 -14.85
C MET A 22 -6.75 -15.02 -15.60
N ALA A 23 -7.45 -13.99 -16.08
CA ALA A 23 -6.83 -12.89 -16.80
C ALA A 23 -5.91 -12.05 -15.88
N VAL A 24 -6.35 -11.78 -14.66
CA VAL A 24 -5.55 -11.07 -13.65
C VAL A 24 -4.33 -11.89 -13.22
N VAL A 25 -4.46 -13.20 -13.06
CA VAL A 25 -3.33 -14.11 -12.75
C VAL A 25 -2.27 -14.07 -13.85
N LEU A 26 -2.69 -14.05 -15.13
CA LEU A 26 -1.74 -13.97 -16.25
C LEU A 26 -1.03 -12.61 -16.31
N ALA A 27 -1.70 -11.51 -16.01
CA ALA A 27 -1.10 -10.18 -15.99
C ALA A 27 -0.10 -10.03 -14.84
N ILE A 28 -0.45 -10.48 -13.64
CA ILE A 28 0.44 -10.46 -12.47
C ILE A 28 1.63 -11.41 -12.69
N GLY A 29 1.38 -12.60 -13.26
CA GLY A 29 2.43 -13.57 -13.60
C GLY A 29 3.41 -13.03 -14.64
N ALA A 30 2.93 -12.33 -15.67
CA ALA A 30 3.78 -11.72 -16.69
C ALA A 30 4.66 -10.60 -16.11
N GLN A 31 4.12 -9.74 -15.25
CA GLN A 31 4.90 -8.70 -14.57
C GLN A 31 5.95 -9.30 -13.62
N TYR A 32 5.62 -10.40 -12.94
CA TYR A 32 6.54 -11.10 -12.05
C TYR A 32 7.66 -11.83 -12.81
N TYR A 33 7.37 -12.40 -13.99
CA TYR A 33 8.36 -13.09 -14.83
C TYR A 33 9.23 -12.13 -15.63
N LEU A 34 8.68 -11.04 -16.15
CA LEU A 34 9.45 -10.03 -16.91
C LEU A 34 10.39 -9.20 -16.04
N GLY A 35 10.12 -9.12 -14.71
CA GLY A 35 11.01 -8.47 -13.75
C GLY A 35 12.23 -9.32 -13.33
N ARG A 36 12.34 -10.59 -13.77
CA ARG A 36 13.37 -11.55 -13.34
C ARG A 36 14.44 -11.88 -14.38
N GLY A 37 14.51 -11.17 -15.48
CA GLY A 37 15.43 -11.49 -16.58
C GLY A 37 16.40 -10.37 -16.89
N SER A 38 17.62 -10.43 -16.40
CA SER A 38 18.88 -10.66 -17.12
C SER A 38 20.05 -10.06 -16.36
N ASP A 39 20.93 -10.91 -15.88
CA ASP A 39 22.32 -10.55 -15.58
C ASP A 39 23.04 -10.22 -16.89
N PRO A 40 23.78 -9.12 -17.00
CA PRO A 40 24.58 -8.85 -18.20
C PRO A 40 25.88 -9.65 -18.15
N ALA A 41 26.03 -10.52 -19.14
CA ALA A 41 27.27 -11.20 -19.41
C ALA A 41 28.40 -10.20 -19.77
N SER A 42 29.55 -10.38 -19.12
CA SER A 42 30.80 -9.66 -19.39
C SER A 42 31.34 -9.96 -20.78
N GLY A 43 31.45 -8.91 -21.62
CA GLY A 43 32.20 -8.95 -22.89
C GLY A 43 33.53 -8.21 -22.78
N PRO A 44 34.53 -8.50 -23.61
CA PRO A 44 35.92 -8.12 -23.40
C PRO A 44 36.24 -6.66 -23.76
N ALA A 45 37.20 -6.09 -23.00
CA ALA A 45 37.72 -4.75 -23.13
C ALA A 45 38.45 -4.50 -24.47
N ASN A 46 38.26 -3.33 -25.05
CA ASN A 46 39.10 -2.77 -26.13
C ASN A 46 39.89 -1.52 -25.64
N PRO A 47 41.10 -1.25 -26.15
CA PRO A 47 42.06 -0.33 -25.59
C PRO A 47 41.84 1.15 -26.00
N PRO A 48 42.60 2.10 -25.42
CA PRO A 48 42.23 3.51 -25.31
C PRO A 48 42.60 4.32 -26.55
N GLY A 49 41.60 4.97 -27.13
CA GLY A 49 41.80 6.09 -28.02
C GLY A 49 41.36 7.36 -27.34
N GLY A 50 42.21 8.40 -27.37
CA GLY A 50 41.98 9.70 -26.70
C GLY A 50 40.63 10.31 -26.98
N ALA A 51 39.90 10.55 -25.95
CA ALA A 51 38.59 11.23 -25.99
C ALA A 51 38.67 12.44 -25.07
N THR A 52 38.33 13.59 -25.59
CA THR A 52 37.79 14.74 -24.85
C THR A 52 36.85 14.22 -23.78
N ALA A 53 37.12 14.56 -22.51
CA ALA A 53 36.32 14.14 -21.37
C ALA A 53 34.83 14.49 -21.61
N ALA A 54 34.01 13.49 -21.88
CA ALA A 54 32.56 13.62 -21.77
C ALA A 54 32.24 14.08 -20.33
N PRO A 55 31.21 14.92 -20.13
CA PRO A 55 30.83 15.32 -18.78
C PRO A 55 30.62 14.05 -17.95
N ALA A 56 31.29 14.00 -16.80
CA ALA A 56 31.21 12.84 -15.91
C ALA A 56 29.74 12.52 -15.65
N VAL A 57 29.29 11.35 -16.10
CA VAL A 57 27.92 10.87 -15.78
C VAL A 57 27.86 10.80 -14.27
N ALA A 58 26.97 11.60 -13.68
CA ALA A 58 26.78 11.60 -12.23
C ALA A 58 26.45 10.18 -11.77
N ALA A 59 27.02 9.74 -10.65
CA ALA A 59 26.74 8.43 -10.08
C ALA A 59 25.21 8.28 -9.89
N PRO A 60 24.66 7.09 -10.14
CA PRO A 60 23.24 6.84 -9.92
C PRO A 60 22.86 7.11 -8.46
N VAL A 61 21.64 7.59 -8.23
CA VAL A 61 21.07 7.75 -6.89
C VAL A 61 20.63 6.37 -6.41
N THR A 62 21.24 5.89 -5.34
CA THR A 62 20.87 4.61 -4.73
C THR A 62 19.80 4.80 -3.66
N ALA A 63 18.70 4.05 -3.73
CA ALA A 63 17.56 4.23 -2.85
C ALA A 63 17.04 2.91 -2.27
N PHE A 64 16.63 2.92 -0.99
CA PHE A 64 15.67 1.97 -0.46
C PHE A 64 14.29 2.63 -0.39
N VAL A 65 13.27 1.94 -0.92
CA VAL A 65 11.92 2.48 -1.02
C VAL A 65 10.85 1.44 -0.63
N GLY A 66 9.75 1.89 -0.08
CA GLY A 66 8.57 1.06 0.10
C GLY A 66 8.05 0.51 -1.23
N GLY A 67 7.49 -0.70 -1.20
CA GLY A 67 7.08 -1.42 -2.41
C GLY A 67 6.12 -0.65 -3.31
N GLU A 68 5.24 0.15 -2.72
CA GLU A 68 4.24 0.97 -3.38
C GLU A 68 4.82 2.14 -4.22
N LYS A 69 6.10 2.48 -4.04
CA LYS A 69 6.77 3.53 -4.81
C LYS A 69 7.63 2.99 -5.96
N MET A 70 7.79 1.66 -6.02
CA MET A 70 8.65 1.04 -7.04
C MET A 70 8.15 1.26 -8.46
N SER A 71 6.83 1.20 -8.68
CA SER A 71 6.25 1.39 -10.01
C SER A 71 6.43 2.83 -10.47
N PHE A 72 6.24 3.81 -9.58
CA PHE A 72 6.49 5.23 -9.88
C PHE A 72 7.94 5.47 -10.32
N LEU A 73 8.93 4.97 -9.56
CA LEU A 73 10.35 5.15 -9.89
C LEU A 73 10.79 4.37 -11.14
N LYS A 74 10.04 3.34 -11.54
CA LYS A 74 10.28 2.56 -12.75
C LYS A 74 9.43 3.00 -13.95
N ASP A 75 8.50 3.91 -13.77
CA ASP A 75 7.68 4.44 -14.87
C ASP A 75 8.61 5.05 -15.93
N PRO A 76 8.54 4.62 -17.20
CA PRO A 76 9.40 5.15 -18.26
C PRO A 76 9.31 6.68 -18.42
N ARG A 77 8.16 7.27 -18.12
CA ARG A 77 7.94 8.73 -18.16
C ARG A 77 8.76 9.41 -17.06
N VAL A 78 8.69 8.87 -15.82
CA VAL A 78 9.47 9.38 -14.67
C VAL A 78 10.97 9.22 -14.92
N VAL A 79 11.39 8.04 -15.38
CA VAL A 79 12.82 7.76 -15.71
C VAL A 79 13.33 8.73 -16.76
N THR A 80 12.55 8.99 -17.82
CA THR A 80 12.93 9.91 -18.90
C THR A 80 13.08 11.34 -18.37
N ILE A 81 12.11 11.84 -17.60
CA ILE A 81 12.17 13.19 -17.02
C ILE A 81 13.40 13.34 -16.10
N LEU A 82 13.60 12.39 -15.18
CA LEU A 82 14.73 12.43 -14.25
C LEU A 82 16.06 12.42 -15.00
N LYS A 83 16.19 11.58 -16.03
CA LYS A 83 17.41 11.50 -16.82
C LYS A 83 17.65 12.74 -17.68
N ASP A 84 16.64 13.16 -18.46
CA ASP A 84 16.84 14.17 -19.52
C ASP A 84 16.88 15.60 -18.96
N ARG A 85 16.10 15.91 -17.91
CA ARG A 85 16.06 17.25 -17.32
C ARG A 85 17.07 17.42 -16.19
N TYR A 86 17.31 16.36 -15.41
CA TYR A 86 18.10 16.46 -14.17
C TYR A 86 19.41 15.67 -14.19
N GLY A 87 19.62 14.83 -15.21
CA GLY A 87 20.77 13.93 -15.29
C GLY A 87 20.78 12.90 -14.15
N ILE A 88 19.60 12.49 -13.66
CA ILE A 88 19.44 11.57 -12.54
C ILE A 88 19.05 10.18 -13.06
N THR A 89 19.81 9.16 -12.66
CA THR A 89 19.41 7.75 -12.77
C THR A 89 19.21 7.23 -11.35
N VAL A 90 18.13 6.48 -11.12
CA VAL A 90 17.79 5.95 -9.79
C VAL A 90 17.96 4.43 -9.78
N GLU A 91 18.72 3.91 -8.83
CA GLU A 91 18.85 2.50 -8.50
C GLU A 91 18.07 2.22 -7.23
N ALA A 92 16.75 1.96 -7.39
CA ALA A 92 15.86 1.70 -6.28
C ALA A 92 15.77 0.21 -5.97
N ALA A 93 15.91 -0.14 -4.70
CA ALA A 93 15.61 -1.46 -4.16
C ALA A 93 14.43 -1.39 -3.18
N LYS A 94 13.54 -2.38 -3.27
CA LYS A 94 12.40 -2.51 -2.35
C LYS A 94 12.90 -2.93 -0.97
N ALA A 95 12.46 -2.23 0.07
CA ALA A 95 12.65 -2.61 1.46
C ALA A 95 11.42 -2.25 2.29
N GLY A 96 11.18 -2.99 3.37
CA GLY A 96 10.17 -2.62 4.36
C GLY A 96 10.58 -1.33 5.09
N SER A 97 9.63 -0.47 5.47
CA SER A 97 9.97 0.82 6.09
C SER A 97 10.75 0.68 7.40
N LEU A 98 10.43 -0.33 8.21
CA LEU A 98 11.17 -0.60 9.44
C LEU A 98 12.52 -1.26 9.14
N GLU A 99 12.57 -2.18 8.18
CA GLU A 99 13.78 -2.85 7.74
C GLU A 99 14.83 -1.85 7.25
N MET A 100 14.44 -0.91 6.37
CA MET A 100 15.38 0.07 5.78
C MET A 100 16.00 1.03 6.80
N VAL A 101 15.37 1.22 7.97
CA VAL A 101 15.85 2.13 9.01
C VAL A 101 16.55 1.43 10.18
N GLN A 102 16.34 0.13 10.36
CA GLN A 102 16.97 -0.67 11.40
C GLN A 102 18.34 -1.22 10.99
N THR A 103 18.53 -1.45 9.70
CA THR A 103 19.77 -1.99 9.18
C THR A 103 20.73 -0.86 8.84
N ALA A 104 21.97 -0.89 9.31
CA ALA A 104 22.99 0.05 8.87
C ALA A 104 23.16 -0.07 7.34
N MET A 105 22.79 0.97 6.61
CA MET A 105 22.74 0.99 5.15
C MET A 105 23.87 1.86 4.56
N PRO A 106 25.14 1.42 4.64
CA PRO A 106 26.23 2.17 4.03
C PRO A 106 26.00 2.30 2.53
N GLY A 107 26.19 3.51 2.01
CA GLY A 107 26.18 3.79 0.58
C GLY A 107 24.80 4.00 -0.05
N LYS A 108 23.74 4.24 0.74
CA LYS A 108 22.47 4.69 0.21
C LYS A 108 22.38 6.21 0.22
N ASP A 109 21.85 6.74 -0.87
CA ASP A 109 21.59 8.18 -1.00
C ASP A 109 20.21 8.56 -0.44
N VAL A 110 19.24 7.62 -0.49
CA VAL A 110 17.84 7.85 -0.14
C VAL A 110 17.26 6.69 0.65
N LEU A 111 16.48 7.03 1.69
CA LEU A 111 15.48 6.16 2.30
C LEU A 111 14.10 6.77 2.08
N TRP A 112 13.15 5.98 1.58
CA TRP A 112 11.80 6.45 1.31
C TRP A 112 10.76 5.51 1.94
N PRO A 113 10.62 5.55 3.27
CA PRO A 113 9.62 4.79 3.99
C PRO A 113 8.19 5.27 3.69
N SER A 114 7.20 4.56 4.20
CA SER A 114 5.77 4.85 4.03
C SER A 114 5.13 5.39 5.31
N THR A 115 5.91 5.64 6.35
CA THR A 115 5.39 6.12 7.64
C THR A 115 6.42 7.00 8.35
N ALA A 116 5.92 8.03 9.04
CA ALA A 116 6.73 8.91 9.90
C ALA A 116 7.39 8.11 11.05
N ALA A 117 6.72 7.07 11.58
CA ALA A 117 7.28 6.23 12.64
C ALA A 117 8.62 5.56 12.26
N ALA A 118 8.84 5.26 10.97
CA ALA A 118 10.14 4.77 10.51
C ALA A 118 11.23 5.86 10.56
N VAL A 119 10.86 7.11 10.32
CA VAL A 119 11.79 8.25 10.41
C VAL A 119 12.20 8.48 11.86
N ASP A 120 11.25 8.42 12.79
CA ASP A 120 11.50 8.58 14.22
C ASP A 120 12.43 7.48 14.73
N LEU A 121 12.18 6.23 14.32
CA LEU A 121 13.06 5.10 14.62
C LEU A 121 14.47 5.28 14.04
N PHE A 122 14.59 5.80 12.80
CA PHE A 122 15.89 6.08 12.20
C PHE A 122 16.66 7.14 13.00
N ALA A 123 15.99 8.21 13.41
CA ALA A 123 16.57 9.26 14.26
C ALA A 123 17.00 8.72 15.63
N ALA A 124 16.16 7.88 16.25
CA ALA A 124 16.46 7.25 17.56
C ALA A 124 17.71 6.35 17.52
N HIS A 125 18.00 5.74 16.36
CA HIS A 125 19.24 4.97 16.12
C HIS A 125 20.43 5.84 15.66
N GLY A 126 20.33 7.17 15.75
CA GLY A 126 21.40 8.10 15.38
C GLY A 126 21.50 8.38 13.88
N GLY A 127 20.49 7.99 13.12
CA GLY A 127 20.39 8.29 11.69
C GLY A 127 20.25 9.79 11.43
N THR A 128 20.89 10.27 10.38
CA THR A 128 20.86 11.68 9.96
C THR A 128 20.56 11.79 8.48
N TRP A 129 20.04 12.93 8.07
CA TRP A 129 19.74 13.25 6.67
C TRP A 129 20.10 14.71 6.36
N VAL A 130 20.36 15.00 5.09
CA VAL A 130 20.64 16.35 4.61
C VAL A 130 19.37 17.11 4.24
N ALA A 131 18.30 16.38 3.86
CA ALA A 131 16.97 16.93 3.60
C ALA A 131 15.89 15.86 3.83
N LYS A 132 14.68 16.30 4.18
CA LYS A 132 13.50 15.45 4.35
C LYS A 132 12.26 16.17 3.85
N GLU A 133 11.40 15.48 3.08
CA GLU A 133 10.11 15.99 2.62
C GLU A 133 9.06 14.87 2.53
N ASN A 134 7.81 15.23 2.78
CA ASN A 134 6.65 14.39 2.49
C ASN A 134 6.16 14.71 1.07
N LEU A 135 6.70 13.98 0.08
CA LEU A 135 6.35 14.20 -1.33
C LEU A 135 4.95 13.70 -1.68
N PHE A 136 4.59 12.57 -1.10
CA PHE A 136 3.33 11.89 -1.33
C PHE A 136 2.66 11.52 -0.02
N SER A 137 1.36 11.32 -0.10
CA SER A 137 0.58 10.72 0.96
C SER A 137 -0.46 9.74 0.37
N SER A 138 -0.90 8.80 1.16
CA SER A 138 -1.98 7.89 0.81
C SER A 138 -2.74 7.51 2.09
N PRO A 139 -4.08 7.56 2.10
CA PRO A 139 -4.82 7.01 3.22
C PRO A 139 -4.71 5.49 3.21
N LEU A 140 -4.77 4.89 4.38
CA LEU A 140 -5.03 3.48 4.50
C LEU A 140 -6.49 3.23 4.11
N VAL A 141 -6.72 2.32 3.18
CA VAL A 141 -8.05 1.91 2.71
C VAL A 141 -8.26 0.42 2.92
N VAL A 142 -9.51 -0.03 2.74
CA VAL A 142 -9.84 -1.45 2.70
C VAL A 142 -10.43 -1.74 1.32
N ASP A 143 -9.66 -2.43 0.50
CA ASP A 143 -10.16 -2.92 -0.78
C ASP A 143 -11.10 -4.11 -0.58
N SER A 144 -12.14 -4.15 -1.37
CA SER A 144 -13.21 -5.13 -1.29
C SER A 144 -13.82 -5.39 -2.67
N PHE A 145 -14.84 -6.20 -2.69
CA PHE A 145 -15.66 -6.48 -3.87
C PHE A 145 -17.08 -5.93 -3.67
N ASP A 146 -17.73 -5.60 -4.79
CA ASP A 146 -19.09 -5.06 -4.85
C ASP A 146 -20.08 -5.87 -4.01
N THR A 147 -20.04 -7.20 -4.12
CA THR A 147 -20.91 -8.13 -3.39
C THR A 147 -20.67 -8.12 -1.88
N VAL A 148 -19.41 -8.03 -1.46
CA VAL A 148 -19.04 -7.93 -0.04
C VAL A 148 -19.44 -6.58 0.53
N ALA A 149 -19.13 -5.50 -0.20
CA ALA A 149 -19.50 -4.14 0.20
C ALA A 149 -21.02 -3.96 0.34
N ALA A 150 -21.82 -4.53 -0.58
CA ALA A 150 -23.28 -4.54 -0.50
C ALA A 150 -23.79 -5.30 0.74
N GLY A 151 -23.16 -6.44 1.08
CA GLY A 151 -23.47 -7.17 2.30
C GLY A 151 -23.16 -6.37 3.56
N LEU A 152 -22.00 -5.70 3.62
CA LEU A 152 -21.61 -4.83 4.73
C LEU A 152 -22.53 -3.60 4.82
N GLN A 153 -22.97 -3.06 3.70
CA GLN A 153 -23.95 -1.94 3.68
C GLN A 153 -25.30 -2.39 4.26
N THR A 154 -25.78 -3.57 3.89
CA THR A 154 -27.01 -4.17 4.47
C THR A 154 -26.85 -4.40 5.97
N ALA A 155 -25.67 -4.81 6.43
CA ALA A 155 -25.35 -4.97 7.85
C ALA A 155 -25.11 -3.64 8.59
N GLY A 156 -25.22 -2.48 7.91
CA GLY A 156 -25.05 -1.14 8.47
C GLY A 156 -23.59 -0.80 8.82
N MET A 157 -22.62 -1.50 8.23
CA MET A 157 -21.17 -1.25 8.43
C MET A 157 -20.55 -0.39 7.32
N VAL A 158 -21.23 -0.24 6.18
CA VAL A 158 -20.81 0.62 5.08
C VAL A 158 -21.90 1.66 4.82
N SER A 159 -21.51 2.91 4.68
CA SER A 159 -22.34 4.02 4.21
C SER A 159 -21.79 4.55 2.89
N GLU A 160 -22.66 5.18 2.09
CA GLU A 160 -22.28 5.81 0.84
C GLU A 160 -22.62 7.31 0.86
N ARG A 161 -21.65 8.15 0.54
CA ARG A 161 -21.80 9.61 0.44
C ARG A 161 -21.11 10.10 -0.82
N GLY A 162 -21.87 10.75 -1.72
CA GLY A 162 -21.31 11.30 -2.96
C GLY A 162 -20.62 10.26 -3.87
N GLY A 163 -21.09 9.00 -3.88
CA GLY A 163 -20.50 7.91 -4.64
C GLY A 163 -19.27 7.27 -3.99
N THR A 164 -18.87 7.73 -2.82
CA THR A 164 -17.77 7.16 -2.02
C THR A 164 -18.33 6.30 -0.89
N ARG A 165 -17.72 5.12 -0.69
CA ARG A 165 -18.13 4.17 0.36
C ARG A 165 -17.20 4.25 1.56
N TYR A 166 -17.79 4.41 2.73
CA TYR A 166 -17.12 4.57 4.01
C TYR A 166 -17.41 3.38 4.91
N LEU A 167 -16.38 2.86 5.54
CA LEU A 167 -16.41 1.66 6.39
C LEU A 167 -16.37 2.08 7.87
N ASP A 168 -17.41 1.81 8.61
CA ASP A 168 -17.45 1.99 10.07
C ASP A 168 -16.53 1.00 10.76
N MET A 169 -15.34 1.47 11.15
CA MET A 169 -14.34 0.63 11.79
C MET A 169 -14.75 0.16 13.18
N GLY A 170 -15.51 0.95 13.92
CA GLY A 170 -16.00 0.56 15.23
C GLY A 170 -16.92 -0.67 15.15
N ARG A 171 -17.90 -0.65 14.23
CA ARG A 171 -18.80 -1.78 14.00
C ARG A 171 -18.08 -3.00 13.46
N LEU A 172 -17.13 -2.81 12.53
CA LEU A 172 -16.36 -3.90 11.97
C LEU A 172 -15.49 -4.57 13.03
N VAL A 173 -14.75 -3.80 13.82
CA VAL A 173 -13.89 -4.31 14.91
C VAL A 173 -14.73 -5.04 15.95
N ALA A 174 -15.88 -4.48 16.37
CA ALA A 174 -16.79 -5.15 17.30
C ALA A 174 -17.31 -6.50 16.75
N ALA A 175 -17.60 -6.59 15.46
CA ALA A 175 -18.00 -7.85 14.83
C ALA A 175 -16.86 -8.89 14.81
N MET A 176 -15.63 -8.44 14.54
CA MET A 176 -14.44 -9.29 14.55
C MET A 176 -14.11 -9.81 15.96
N GLU A 177 -14.20 -8.95 16.98
CA GLU A 177 -14.00 -9.34 18.39
C GLU A 177 -15.06 -10.34 18.87
N ALA A 178 -16.33 -10.10 18.51
CA ALA A 178 -17.43 -11.02 18.78
C ALA A 178 -17.33 -12.35 18.02
N GLY A 179 -16.32 -12.49 17.14
CA GLY A 179 -16.11 -13.69 16.33
C GLY A 179 -17.22 -13.97 15.32
N LYS A 180 -17.94 -12.93 14.89
CA LYS A 180 -19.02 -13.08 13.89
C LYS A 180 -18.51 -13.65 12.59
N THR A 181 -19.36 -14.43 11.94
CA THR A 181 -19.15 -14.96 10.59
C THR A 181 -19.79 -14.02 9.56
N TRP A 182 -19.40 -14.16 8.28
CA TRP A 182 -20.08 -13.46 7.20
C TRP A 182 -21.58 -13.82 7.13
N LYS A 183 -21.95 -15.05 7.53
CA LYS A 183 -23.34 -15.46 7.62
C LYS A 183 -24.13 -14.67 8.67
N ASP A 184 -23.48 -14.33 9.80
CA ASP A 184 -24.08 -13.50 10.85
C ASP A 184 -24.33 -12.06 10.39
N LEU A 185 -23.68 -11.63 9.30
CA LEU A 185 -23.90 -10.37 8.62
C LEU A 185 -24.82 -10.48 7.39
N GLY A 186 -25.52 -11.62 7.24
CA GLY A 186 -26.49 -11.83 6.15
C GLY A 186 -25.89 -12.34 4.84
N MET A 187 -24.61 -12.71 4.82
CA MET A 187 -23.94 -13.28 3.63
C MET A 187 -23.93 -14.80 3.67
N THR A 188 -23.43 -15.45 2.61
CA THR A 188 -23.48 -16.93 2.50
C THR A 188 -22.33 -17.65 3.20
N SER A 189 -21.17 -17.00 3.35
CA SER A 189 -19.97 -17.62 3.92
C SER A 189 -20.09 -17.82 5.44
N THR A 190 -19.66 -18.98 5.92
CA THR A 190 -19.59 -19.31 7.36
C THR A 190 -18.23 -19.04 7.98
N THR A 191 -17.28 -18.50 7.20
CA THR A 191 -15.99 -18.09 7.73
C THR A 191 -16.13 -16.83 8.57
N ARG A 192 -15.21 -16.64 9.53
CA ARG A 192 -15.24 -15.45 10.39
C ARG A 192 -14.94 -14.19 9.60
N VAL A 193 -15.57 -13.08 10.00
CA VAL A 193 -15.27 -11.74 9.49
C VAL A 193 -13.84 -11.41 9.88
N LYS A 194 -13.04 -11.03 8.90
CA LYS A 194 -11.67 -10.53 9.09
C LYS A 194 -11.24 -9.65 7.92
N VAL A 195 -10.34 -8.74 8.20
CA VAL A 195 -9.63 -7.93 7.21
C VAL A 195 -8.23 -8.51 7.06
N PHE A 196 -7.84 -8.85 5.86
CA PHE A 196 -6.47 -9.29 5.59
C PHE A 196 -5.54 -8.09 5.52
N CYS A 197 -4.39 -8.19 6.15
CA CYS A 197 -3.34 -7.19 6.10
C CYS A 197 -1.97 -7.86 5.98
N THR A 198 -0.96 -7.06 5.74
CA THR A 198 0.44 -7.51 5.77
C THR A 198 0.93 -7.74 7.20
N ASP A 199 2.05 -8.43 7.33
CA ASP A 199 2.74 -8.66 8.60
C ASP A 199 3.17 -7.30 9.20
N PRO A 200 2.65 -6.91 10.37
CA PRO A 200 2.93 -5.62 10.99
C PRO A 200 4.39 -5.44 11.40
N VAL A 201 5.13 -6.52 11.58
CA VAL A 201 6.56 -6.48 11.93
C VAL A 201 7.43 -6.23 10.69
N LYS A 202 6.92 -6.53 9.49
CA LYS A 202 7.66 -6.43 8.23
C LYS A 202 7.20 -5.30 7.32
N SER A 203 5.95 -4.88 7.44
CA SER A 203 5.32 -3.95 6.51
C SER A 203 4.61 -2.79 7.20
N SER A 204 4.79 -1.59 6.64
CA SER A 204 4.13 -0.38 7.14
C SER A 204 2.61 -0.45 7.10
N SER A 205 2.00 -1.02 6.05
CA SER A 205 0.53 -1.12 5.99
C SER A 205 -0.03 -2.03 7.09
N GLY A 206 0.68 -3.11 7.43
CA GLY A 206 0.32 -3.96 8.56
C GLY A 206 0.48 -3.24 9.91
N LEU A 207 1.59 -2.53 10.09
CA LEU A 207 1.82 -1.73 11.31
C LEU A 207 0.78 -0.62 11.46
N MET A 208 0.47 0.10 10.37
CA MET A 208 -0.54 1.14 10.39
C MET A 208 -1.92 0.58 10.69
N PHE A 209 -2.24 -0.60 10.16
CA PHE A 209 -3.49 -1.27 10.48
C PHE A 209 -3.55 -1.73 11.94
N ALA A 210 -2.44 -2.23 12.50
CA ALA A 210 -2.36 -2.52 13.93
C ALA A 210 -2.57 -1.27 14.79
N GLY A 211 -1.97 -0.14 14.40
CA GLY A 211 -2.19 1.17 15.02
C GLY A 211 -3.65 1.63 14.92
N LEU A 212 -4.28 1.47 13.74
CA LEU A 212 -5.69 1.77 13.56
C LEU A 212 -6.58 0.91 14.47
N LEU A 213 -6.32 -0.38 14.55
CA LEU A 213 -7.09 -1.29 15.40
C LEU A 213 -7.03 -0.90 16.88
N VAL A 214 -5.84 -0.58 17.41
CA VAL A 214 -5.74 -0.16 18.83
C VAL A 214 -6.41 1.19 19.07
N ASN A 215 -6.33 2.14 18.13
CA ASN A 215 -7.06 3.40 18.23
C ASN A 215 -8.58 3.17 18.25
N VAL A 216 -9.10 2.31 17.37
CA VAL A 216 -10.54 1.97 17.32
C VAL A 216 -10.97 1.27 18.61
N LEU A 217 -10.18 0.33 19.11
CA LEU A 217 -10.43 -0.34 20.40
C LEU A 217 -10.36 0.62 21.57
N ASN A 218 -9.60 1.70 21.47
CA ASN A 218 -9.50 2.79 22.44
C ASN A 218 -10.42 3.97 22.08
N HIS A 219 -11.62 3.69 21.57
CA HIS A 219 -12.65 4.70 21.29
C HIS A 219 -12.27 5.76 20.24
N ASN A 220 -11.47 5.38 19.25
CA ASN A 220 -10.92 6.23 18.18
C ASN A 220 -9.88 7.25 18.67
N GLU A 221 -9.22 6.96 19.78
CA GLU A 221 -8.16 7.79 20.34
C GLU A 221 -6.86 6.97 20.45
N PRO A 222 -5.69 7.56 20.17
CA PRO A 222 -4.42 6.87 20.43
C PRO A 222 -4.29 6.53 21.92
N PRO A 223 -4.07 5.24 22.28
CA PRO A 223 -3.86 4.87 23.64
C PRO A 223 -2.51 5.39 24.17
N ASP A 224 -2.42 5.65 25.45
CA ASP A 224 -1.14 5.78 26.14
C ASP A 224 -0.51 4.40 26.41
N GLU A 225 0.69 4.38 26.99
CA GLU A 225 1.42 3.13 27.28
C GLU A 225 0.70 2.23 28.28
N ALA A 226 -0.09 2.77 29.21
CA ALA A 226 -0.84 1.99 30.17
C ALA A 226 -2.10 1.38 29.53
N ALA A 227 -2.82 2.17 28.75
CA ALA A 227 -4.03 1.73 28.06
C ALA A 227 -3.75 0.63 27.02
N VAL A 228 -2.66 0.76 26.23
CA VAL A 228 -2.34 -0.22 25.20
C VAL A 228 -2.14 -1.63 25.74
N GLU A 229 -1.57 -1.78 26.95
CA GLU A 229 -1.34 -3.10 27.57
C GLU A 229 -2.65 -3.92 27.67
N SER A 230 -3.78 -3.27 27.94
CA SER A 230 -5.09 -3.92 28.01
C SER A 230 -5.63 -4.33 26.64
N LEU A 231 -5.16 -3.71 25.54
CA LEU A 231 -5.59 -3.94 24.16
C LEU A 231 -4.73 -4.98 23.43
N LEU A 232 -3.47 -5.19 23.87
CA LEU A 232 -2.54 -6.12 23.23
C LEU A 232 -3.08 -7.56 23.12
N PRO A 233 -3.80 -8.14 24.09
CA PRO A 233 -4.36 -9.48 23.96
C PRO A 233 -5.36 -9.60 22.78
N SER A 234 -6.26 -8.65 22.62
CA SER A 234 -7.19 -8.59 21.48
C SER A 234 -6.45 -8.47 20.15
N LEU A 235 -5.46 -7.58 20.10
CA LEU A 235 -4.63 -7.37 18.92
C LEU A 235 -3.87 -8.64 18.54
N LYS A 236 -3.19 -9.31 19.48
CA LYS A 236 -2.50 -10.60 19.26
C LYS A 236 -3.45 -11.68 18.75
N ALA A 237 -4.60 -11.80 19.39
CA ALA A 237 -5.61 -12.78 18.98
C ALA A 237 -6.14 -12.51 17.57
N TYR A 238 -6.23 -11.25 17.15
CA TYR A 238 -6.61 -10.87 15.80
C TYR A 238 -5.55 -11.32 14.79
N PHE A 239 -4.29 -10.90 14.95
CA PHE A 239 -3.21 -11.22 14.01
C PHE A 239 -2.92 -12.72 13.95
N ALA A 240 -2.99 -13.44 15.06
CA ALA A 240 -2.84 -14.89 15.10
C ALA A 240 -3.87 -15.62 14.20
N ARG A 241 -5.09 -15.08 14.06
CA ARG A 241 -6.13 -15.65 13.18
C ARG A 241 -5.89 -15.42 11.70
N LEU A 242 -5.03 -14.49 11.32
CA LEU A 242 -4.67 -14.25 9.91
C LEU A 242 -3.72 -15.33 9.39
N GLY A 243 -2.95 -15.98 10.27
CA GLY A 243 -1.95 -16.98 9.88
C GLY A 243 -0.74 -16.35 9.20
N ASN A 244 -0.28 -16.95 8.12
CA ASN A 244 0.84 -16.41 7.35
C ASN A 244 0.40 -15.15 6.60
N MET A 245 1.06 -14.04 6.92
CA MET A 245 0.81 -12.73 6.31
C MET A 245 1.92 -12.38 5.32
N ASP A 246 1.57 -11.63 4.28
CA ASP A 246 2.54 -11.13 3.32
C ASP A 246 3.42 -10.03 3.94
N ALA A 247 4.67 -9.98 3.51
CA ALA A 247 5.60 -8.95 3.95
C ALA A 247 5.47 -7.63 3.14
N SER A 248 4.60 -7.61 2.13
CA SER A 248 4.45 -6.48 1.21
C SER A 248 3.00 -6.25 0.84
N SER A 249 2.56 -4.99 0.88
CA SER A 249 1.23 -4.58 0.43
C SER A 249 0.98 -4.89 -1.06
N ALA A 250 2.01 -4.81 -1.90
CA ALA A 250 1.88 -5.15 -3.32
C ALA A 250 1.59 -6.65 -3.53
N ASP A 251 2.24 -7.54 -2.75
CA ASP A 251 2.01 -8.98 -2.86
C ASP A 251 0.61 -9.36 -2.35
N LEU A 252 0.16 -8.75 -1.24
CA LEU A 252 -1.19 -8.95 -0.72
C LEU A 252 -2.26 -8.43 -1.69
N PHE A 253 -2.05 -7.25 -2.28
CA PHE A 253 -2.95 -6.67 -3.28
C PHE A 253 -3.04 -7.56 -4.54
N ALA A 254 -1.92 -8.11 -5.01
CA ALA A 254 -1.91 -9.08 -6.10
C ALA A 254 -2.73 -10.35 -5.78
N LYS A 255 -2.65 -10.87 -4.55
CA LYS A 255 -3.49 -11.99 -4.10
C LYS A 255 -4.96 -11.61 -4.04
N PHE A 256 -5.29 -10.43 -3.53
CA PHE A 256 -6.66 -9.90 -3.51
C PHE A 256 -7.29 -9.94 -4.89
N LEU A 257 -6.64 -9.36 -5.89
CA LEU A 257 -7.14 -9.34 -7.25
C LEU A 257 -7.21 -10.72 -7.88
N SER A 258 -6.22 -11.59 -7.64
CA SER A 258 -6.14 -12.91 -8.29
C SER A 258 -7.03 -13.97 -7.66
N MET A 259 -7.25 -13.93 -6.33
CA MET A 259 -7.99 -14.96 -5.61
C MET A 259 -9.44 -14.56 -5.31
N GLY A 260 -9.78 -13.29 -5.41
CA GLY A 260 -11.14 -12.78 -5.36
C GLY A 260 -11.80 -12.81 -3.97
N ALA A 261 -13.08 -12.43 -3.93
CA ALA A 261 -13.89 -12.21 -2.73
C ALA A 261 -13.99 -13.45 -1.81
N GLY A 262 -13.91 -14.65 -2.37
CA GLY A 262 -14.01 -15.88 -1.59
C GLY A 262 -12.81 -16.12 -0.68
N ALA A 263 -11.62 -15.70 -1.09
CA ALA A 263 -10.38 -15.86 -0.35
C ALA A 263 -10.00 -14.58 0.43
N TYR A 264 -10.12 -13.42 -0.21
CA TYR A 264 -9.72 -12.13 0.34
C TYR A 264 -10.87 -11.11 0.26
N PRO A 265 -11.94 -11.25 1.06
CA PRO A 265 -13.11 -10.36 0.99
C PRO A 265 -12.83 -8.92 1.38
N LEU A 266 -11.91 -8.67 2.30
CA LEU A 266 -11.45 -7.35 2.76
C LEU A 266 -9.93 -7.37 2.90
N VAL A 267 -9.25 -6.41 2.27
CA VAL A 267 -7.80 -6.31 2.29
C VAL A 267 -7.36 -4.89 2.59
N VAL A 268 -6.47 -4.72 3.55
CA VAL A 268 -5.82 -3.44 3.81
C VAL A 268 -4.88 -3.09 2.67
N ALA A 269 -5.05 -1.91 2.12
CA ALA A 269 -4.27 -1.38 1.01
C ALA A 269 -3.97 0.11 1.18
N TYR A 270 -3.14 0.65 0.32
CA TYR A 270 -3.03 2.08 0.10
C TYR A 270 -3.91 2.48 -1.09
N GLU A 271 -4.57 3.63 -1.00
CA GLU A 271 -5.47 4.13 -2.05
C GLU A 271 -4.81 4.13 -3.44
N ASN A 272 -3.53 4.49 -3.51
CA ASN A 272 -2.78 4.56 -4.75
C ASN A 272 -2.63 3.22 -5.49
N GLN A 273 -2.68 2.08 -4.78
CA GLN A 273 -2.40 0.77 -5.40
C GLN A 273 -3.40 0.37 -6.48
N LEU A 274 -4.70 0.65 -6.25
CA LEU A 274 -5.72 0.36 -7.25
C LEU A 274 -5.62 1.28 -8.47
N VAL A 275 -5.34 2.57 -8.27
CA VAL A 275 -5.16 3.56 -9.33
C VAL A 275 -3.97 3.14 -10.21
N GLU A 276 -2.84 2.84 -9.60
CA GLU A 276 -1.62 2.39 -10.27
C GLU A 276 -1.84 1.10 -11.06
N PHE A 277 -2.55 0.13 -10.49
CA PHE A 277 -2.88 -1.11 -11.20
C PHE A 277 -3.70 -0.85 -12.45
N VAL A 278 -4.71 0.02 -12.37
CA VAL A 278 -5.59 0.36 -13.51
C VAL A 278 -4.83 1.16 -14.58
N ASP A 279 -3.93 2.07 -14.20
CA ASP A 279 -3.09 2.80 -15.16
C ASP A 279 -2.14 1.85 -15.90
N ALA A 280 -1.50 0.95 -15.19
CA ALA A 280 -0.59 -0.05 -15.76
C ALA A 280 -1.33 -1.13 -16.58
N ASN A 281 -2.62 -1.35 -16.34
CA ASN A 281 -3.41 -2.43 -16.96
C ASN A 281 -4.77 -1.92 -17.46
N PRO A 282 -4.81 -1.00 -18.44
CA PRO A 282 -6.03 -0.34 -18.90
C PRO A 282 -7.09 -1.32 -19.44
N GLN A 283 -6.68 -2.50 -19.91
CA GLN A 283 -7.57 -3.56 -20.37
C GLN A 283 -8.48 -4.14 -19.27
N TYR A 284 -8.11 -4.01 -17.99
CA TYR A 284 -8.93 -4.49 -16.85
C TYR A 284 -9.74 -3.38 -16.18
N ARG A 285 -9.66 -2.15 -16.67
CA ARG A 285 -10.31 -0.98 -16.06
C ARG A 285 -11.80 -1.17 -15.83
N ASP A 286 -12.52 -1.67 -16.82
CA ASP A 286 -13.97 -1.83 -16.73
C ASP A 286 -14.36 -2.97 -15.77
N ASP A 287 -13.61 -4.06 -15.76
CA ASP A 287 -13.82 -5.18 -14.83
C ASP A 287 -13.50 -4.77 -13.38
N ILE A 288 -12.40 -4.06 -13.17
CA ILE A 288 -12.06 -3.51 -11.85
C ILE A 288 -13.16 -2.56 -11.38
N LYS A 289 -13.58 -1.63 -12.23
CA LYS A 289 -14.63 -0.67 -11.90
C LYS A 289 -15.98 -1.34 -11.58
N ALA A 290 -16.27 -2.47 -12.23
CA ALA A 290 -17.51 -3.21 -12.02
C ALA A 290 -17.51 -4.03 -10.73
N HIS A 291 -16.35 -4.51 -10.28
CA HIS A 291 -16.29 -5.56 -9.25
C HIS A 291 -15.45 -5.21 -8.02
N VAL A 292 -14.51 -4.27 -8.12
CA VAL A 292 -13.63 -3.87 -7.01
C VAL A 292 -14.12 -2.55 -6.42
N VAL A 293 -14.13 -2.47 -5.11
CA VAL A 293 -14.60 -1.31 -4.35
C VAL A 293 -13.54 -0.91 -3.34
N VAL A 294 -13.21 0.37 -3.32
CA VAL A 294 -12.42 0.98 -2.24
C VAL A 294 -13.37 1.41 -1.13
N LEU A 295 -13.18 0.88 0.06
CA LEU A 295 -13.86 1.29 1.28
C LEU A 295 -12.93 2.20 2.07
N TYR A 296 -13.37 3.39 2.41
CA TYR A 296 -12.61 4.34 3.23
C TYR A 296 -12.95 4.13 4.70
N PRO A 297 -11.99 3.63 5.52
CA PRO A 297 -12.23 3.42 6.94
C PRO A 297 -12.55 4.74 7.66
N GLU A 298 -13.51 4.70 8.58
CA GLU A 298 -13.82 5.79 9.49
C GLU A 298 -13.68 5.28 10.94
N PRO A 299 -12.61 5.70 11.64
CA PRO A 299 -11.50 6.54 11.17
C PRO A 299 -10.48 5.77 10.32
N THR A 300 -9.60 6.53 9.61
CA THR A 300 -8.42 5.98 8.94
C THR A 300 -7.13 6.63 9.42
N ILE A 301 -5.97 6.12 8.95
CA ILE A 301 -4.63 6.66 9.20
C ILE A 301 -4.01 7.07 7.85
N TRP A 302 -3.29 8.20 7.84
CA TRP A 302 -2.51 8.64 6.69
C TRP A 302 -1.11 8.02 6.67
N SER A 303 -0.71 7.53 5.52
CA SER A 303 0.67 7.23 5.16
C SER A 303 1.28 8.47 4.51
N GLU A 304 2.29 9.05 5.14
CA GLU A 304 2.87 10.34 4.70
C GLU A 304 4.03 10.20 3.72
N HIS A 305 4.53 9.01 3.48
CA HIS A 305 5.65 8.69 2.57
C HIS A 305 6.84 9.67 2.64
N PRO A 306 7.44 9.88 3.82
CA PRO A 306 8.55 10.80 3.98
C PRO A 306 9.79 10.28 3.23
N MET A 307 10.40 11.13 2.41
CA MET A 307 11.65 10.85 1.73
C MET A 307 12.81 11.49 2.49
N LEU A 308 13.79 10.69 2.89
CA LEU A 308 15.02 11.12 3.53
C LEU A 308 16.15 11.11 2.50
N ALA A 309 16.70 12.26 2.19
CA ALA A 309 17.94 12.38 1.43
C ALA A 309 19.12 12.29 2.40
N LEU A 310 19.91 11.24 2.32
CA LEU A 310 21.05 11.00 3.20
C LEU A 310 22.32 11.69 2.70
N THR A 311 22.39 11.99 1.41
CA THR A 311 23.54 12.59 0.74
C THR A 311 23.10 13.75 -0.16
N ALA A 312 24.06 14.54 -0.63
CA ALA A 312 23.81 15.57 -1.64
C ALA A 312 23.26 14.96 -2.96
N ASN A 313 23.67 13.74 -3.32
CA ASN A 313 23.14 13.04 -4.49
C ASN A 313 21.65 12.65 -4.29
N GLY A 314 21.29 12.17 -3.09
CA GLY A 314 19.88 11.91 -2.72
C GLY A 314 19.04 13.20 -2.70
N LYS A 315 19.63 14.33 -2.26
CA LYS A 315 18.93 15.61 -2.27
C LYS A 315 18.58 16.07 -3.69
N ARG A 316 19.42 15.81 -4.68
CA ARG A 316 19.10 16.16 -6.09
C ARG A 316 17.81 15.45 -6.56
N LEU A 317 17.63 14.18 -6.19
CA LEU A 317 16.41 13.45 -6.51
C LEU A 317 15.20 14.04 -5.77
N LEU A 318 15.35 14.32 -4.48
CA LEU A 318 14.29 14.93 -3.68
C LEU A 318 13.85 16.27 -4.28
N ASP A 319 14.80 17.16 -4.61
CA ASP A 319 14.52 18.46 -5.20
C ASP A 319 13.80 18.30 -6.56
N ALA A 320 14.27 17.39 -7.43
CA ALA A 320 13.63 17.14 -8.73
C ALA A 320 12.17 16.67 -8.57
N LEU A 321 11.90 15.74 -7.64
CA LEU A 321 10.55 15.26 -7.36
C LEU A 321 9.64 16.34 -6.74
N GLN A 322 10.22 17.24 -5.96
CA GLN A 322 9.52 18.34 -5.30
C GLN A 322 9.20 19.50 -6.25
N GLU A 323 10.08 19.80 -7.21
CA GLU A 323 9.99 21.00 -8.05
C GLU A 323 9.31 20.71 -9.40
N ASP A 324 9.53 19.55 -10.03
CA ASP A 324 9.03 19.24 -11.36
C ASP A 324 7.52 18.97 -11.35
N ALA A 325 6.78 19.84 -12.04
CA ALA A 325 5.31 19.77 -12.10
C ALA A 325 4.80 18.49 -12.79
N GLU A 326 5.56 17.95 -13.76
CA GLU A 326 5.16 16.74 -14.49
C GLU A 326 5.41 15.49 -13.65
N LEU A 327 6.51 15.43 -12.88
CA LEU A 327 6.74 14.34 -11.91
C LEU A 327 5.67 14.33 -10.83
N LYS A 328 5.28 15.48 -10.30
CA LYS A 328 4.17 15.60 -9.34
C LYS A 328 2.86 15.12 -9.94
N LYS A 329 2.56 15.52 -11.18
CA LYS A 329 1.36 15.12 -11.90
C LYS A 329 1.32 13.62 -12.13
N LEU A 330 2.44 13.02 -12.58
CA LEU A 330 2.53 11.57 -12.74
C LEU A 330 2.30 10.83 -11.43
N GLY A 331 2.91 11.27 -10.33
CA GLY A 331 2.70 10.70 -9.01
C GLY A 331 1.22 10.69 -8.60
N THR A 332 0.47 11.75 -8.93
CA THR A 332 -0.93 11.87 -8.55
C THR A 332 -1.87 11.17 -9.55
N GLU A 333 -1.77 11.48 -10.85
CA GLU A 333 -2.76 11.01 -11.83
C GLU A 333 -2.54 9.56 -12.28
N ALA A 334 -1.27 9.15 -12.46
CA ALA A 334 -0.94 7.81 -12.92
C ALA A 334 -0.71 6.83 -11.77
N HIS A 335 -0.12 7.30 -10.67
CA HIS A 335 0.22 6.47 -9.53
C HIS A 335 -0.67 6.68 -8.30
N GLY A 336 -1.68 7.56 -8.38
CA GLY A 336 -2.73 7.69 -7.37
C GLY A 336 -2.30 8.22 -6.01
N PHE A 337 -1.08 8.75 -5.89
CA PHE A 337 -0.65 9.38 -4.65
C PHE A 337 -1.33 10.73 -4.46
N ARG A 338 -1.75 11.02 -3.24
CA ARG A 338 -2.13 12.37 -2.86
C ARG A 338 -0.86 13.16 -2.55
N SER A 339 -0.88 14.45 -2.83
CA SER A 339 0.25 15.32 -2.56
C SER A 339 -0.21 16.58 -1.85
N THR A 340 0.53 17.01 -0.84
CA THR A 340 0.36 18.31 -0.18
C THR A 340 1.14 19.42 -0.89
N LEU A 341 1.96 19.07 -1.89
CA LEU A 341 2.72 20.02 -2.66
C LEU A 341 1.79 20.90 -3.50
N SER A 342 2.07 22.22 -3.55
CA SER A 342 1.27 23.17 -4.31
C SER A 342 1.20 22.83 -5.80
N GLY A 343 0.04 23.03 -6.41
CA GLY A 343 -0.19 22.86 -7.85
C GLY A 343 -0.60 21.45 -8.28
N VAL A 344 -0.85 20.53 -7.34
CA VAL A 344 -1.40 19.20 -7.64
C VAL A 344 -2.87 19.16 -7.23
N THR A 345 -3.75 18.94 -8.20
CA THR A 345 -5.20 18.74 -7.98
C THR A 345 -5.59 17.37 -8.50
N GLY A 346 -6.12 16.52 -7.62
CA GLY A 346 -6.72 15.22 -7.98
C GLY A 346 -8.17 15.17 -7.51
N THR A 347 -9.00 14.35 -8.15
CA THR A 347 -10.34 14.05 -7.67
C THR A 347 -10.25 12.86 -6.71
N PHE A 348 -10.04 13.16 -5.43
CA PHE A 348 -9.95 12.15 -4.38
C PHE A 348 -11.20 12.18 -3.50
N ALA A 349 -11.51 11.04 -2.88
CA ALA A 349 -12.54 10.97 -1.86
C ALA A 349 -12.23 11.91 -0.68
N ALA A 350 -13.25 12.53 -0.12
CA ALA A 350 -13.10 13.28 1.13
C ALA A 350 -12.81 12.30 2.28
N ILE A 351 -11.89 12.67 3.17
CA ILE A 351 -11.53 11.89 4.36
C ILE A 351 -11.65 12.82 5.55
N ASP A 352 -12.78 12.71 6.26
CA ASP A 352 -13.11 13.60 7.35
C ASP A 352 -12.74 13.01 8.73
N ALA A 353 -12.73 11.67 8.85
CA ALA A 353 -12.44 10.97 10.08
C ALA A 353 -11.05 10.32 10.01
N THR A 354 -10.09 10.89 10.71
CA THR A 354 -8.72 10.39 10.79
C THR A 354 -8.24 10.30 12.23
N VAL A 355 -7.34 9.36 12.47
CA VAL A 355 -6.60 9.24 13.73
C VAL A 355 -5.10 9.18 13.42
N PRO A 356 -4.25 9.74 14.28
CA PRO A 356 -2.81 9.61 14.09
C PRO A 356 -2.33 8.18 14.40
N MET A 357 -1.13 7.84 13.96
CA MET A 357 -0.45 6.65 14.49
C MET A 357 -0.26 6.81 16.01
N PRO A 358 -0.35 5.72 16.78
CA PRO A 358 0.07 5.72 18.19
C PRO A 358 1.51 6.23 18.35
N SER A 359 1.84 6.73 19.54
CA SER A 359 3.19 7.20 19.85
C SER A 359 4.26 6.13 19.58
N GLU A 360 5.51 6.54 19.47
CA GLU A 360 6.65 5.63 19.27
C GLU A 360 6.69 4.56 20.39
N ALA A 361 6.52 4.95 21.65
CA ALA A 361 6.52 4.03 22.79
C ALA A 361 5.40 2.98 22.68
N VAL A 362 4.19 3.40 22.32
CA VAL A 362 3.04 2.49 22.10
C VAL A 362 3.27 1.61 20.86
N THR A 363 3.80 2.16 19.77
CA THR A 363 4.16 1.41 18.57
C THR A 363 5.21 0.33 18.87
N ALA A 364 6.23 0.63 19.68
CA ALA A 364 7.22 -0.34 20.10
C ALA A 364 6.60 -1.50 20.92
N ARG A 365 5.62 -1.21 21.79
CA ARG A 365 4.88 -2.25 22.55
C ARG A 365 4.04 -3.13 21.61
N ILE A 366 3.35 -2.53 20.64
CA ILE A 366 2.60 -3.26 19.61
C ILE A 366 3.54 -4.22 18.85
N LEU A 367 4.67 -3.71 18.35
CA LEU A 367 5.65 -4.52 17.63
C LEU A 367 6.23 -5.63 18.51
N GLY A 368 6.60 -5.33 19.77
CA GLY A 368 7.09 -6.32 20.72
C GLY A 368 6.06 -7.43 20.98
N ALA A 369 4.79 -7.07 21.13
CA ALA A 369 3.72 -8.04 21.35
C ALA A 369 3.46 -8.93 20.14
N LEU A 370 3.57 -8.39 18.91
CA LEU A 370 3.30 -9.12 17.65
C LEU A 370 4.53 -9.89 17.13
N SER A 371 5.74 -9.56 17.58
CA SER A 371 6.97 -10.30 17.27
C SER A 371 7.18 -11.54 18.13
N ALA A 372 6.50 -11.61 19.28
CA ALA A 372 6.62 -12.76 20.17
C ALA A 372 5.91 -13.99 19.57
N PRO A 373 6.54 -15.18 19.63
CA PRO A 373 5.98 -16.41 19.07
C PRO A 373 4.69 -16.86 19.78
#